data_2b12a0ba5bb6d4e233e7c4e9b43f0c80
#
_entry.id   2b12a0ba5bb6d4e233e7c4e9b43f0c80
#
_cell.length_a   1.000
_cell.length_b   1.000
_cell.length_c   1.000
_cell.angle_alpha   90.00
_cell.angle_beta   90.00
_cell.angle_gamma   90.00
#
_symmetry.space_group_name_H-M   'P 1'
#
loop_
_entity.id
_entity.type
_entity.pdbx_description
1 polymer ?
#
loop_
_entity_poly.entity_id
_entity_poly.type
_entity_poly.pdbx_seq_one_letter_code
_entity_poly.pdbx_strand_id
1 'polypeptide(L)'
;MEINNVISKTQLTINSNKDSLNDIYFKKFSIIIPAYNEEKRIVATLSQICHFISETKFPWEIIISVDGNDGTEEIVKEMMKQFPFLRFIKGNGRNGKGNAIKRAVDIANGSYFIFMDADNSIAFREVLNAVPEIMNNDVVILERYSIAKNQIPFQRELVSRGFNLLVRSTLGIKVRDTQSGYKILKEEYARRAFNSITVTNTFYDVALLYKIRKLGGKIIEKPVIYRHDLESKFNIISEILGQGLSLLAFRMRHSPFYKYIPRKLRDLYYRKFRWI
;
A
#
# COMPACT_ATOMS: atom_id res chain seq x y z
N MET A 1 -19.21 19.76 3.39
CA MET A 1 -18.56 21.10 3.20
C MET A 1 -17.07 21.00 2.88
N GLU A 2 -16.29 20.10 3.53
CA GLU A 2 -14.84 19.93 3.24
C GLU A 2 -14.54 19.30 1.87
N ILE A 3 -15.34 18.37 1.38
CA ILE A 3 -15.15 17.71 0.08
C ILE A 3 -15.33 18.71 -1.07
N ASN A 4 -16.32 19.58 -0.99
CA ASN A 4 -16.54 20.65 -1.99
C ASN A 4 -15.38 21.66 -2.02
N ASN A 5 -14.71 21.90 -0.89
CA ASN A 5 -13.50 22.71 -0.85
C ASN A 5 -12.27 22.03 -1.47
N VAL A 6 -12.19 20.70 -1.39
CA VAL A 6 -11.13 19.93 -2.06
C VAL A 6 -11.38 19.89 -3.57
N ILE A 7 -12.62 19.64 -3.98
CA ILE A 7 -13.02 19.64 -5.39
C ILE A 7 -12.82 21.03 -5.99
N SER A 8 -13.26 22.10 -5.30
CA SER A 8 -13.06 23.48 -5.77
C SER A 8 -11.58 23.89 -5.77
N LYS A 9 -10.79 23.50 -4.77
CA LYS A 9 -9.33 23.73 -4.79
C LYS A 9 -8.63 22.86 -5.85
N THR A 10 -9.02 21.63 -6.03
CA THR A 10 -8.48 20.76 -7.09
C THR A 10 -8.91 21.30 -8.45
N GLN A 11 -10.17 21.74 -8.63
CA GLN A 11 -10.65 22.41 -9.83
C GLN A 11 -10.03 23.80 -10.03
N LEU A 12 -9.80 24.57 -8.98
CA LEU A 12 -9.11 25.88 -9.07
C LEU A 12 -7.61 25.72 -9.35
N THR A 13 -6.97 24.68 -8.82
CA THR A 13 -5.59 24.31 -9.17
C THR A 13 -5.50 23.77 -10.60
N ILE A 14 -6.56 23.12 -11.08
CA ILE A 14 -6.74 22.67 -12.47
C ILE A 14 -6.82 23.87 -13.41
N ASN A 15 -7.47 24.96 -13.01
CA ASN A 15 -7.69 26.12 -13.89
C ASN A 15 -6.56 27.16 -13.90
N SER A 16 -5.55 27.08 -13.04
CA SER A 16 -4.61 28.20 -12.86
C SER A 16 -3.17 27.97 -13.27
N ASN A 17 -2.68 26.75 -13.59
CA ASN A 17 -1.36 26.59 -14.24
C ASN A 17 -1.07 25.16 -14.72
N LYS A 18 -0.73 25.02 -15.99
CA LYS A 18 -0.09 23.90 -16.68
C LYS A 18 -0.97 22.70 -17.04
N ASP A 19 -1.35 22.66 -18.30
CA ASP A 19 -2.10 21.57 -18.96
C ASP A 19 -1.53 20.17 -18.71
N SER A 20 -0.24 20.01 -18.47
CA SER A 20 0.41 18.72 -18.26
C SER A 20 0.19 18.08 -16.88
N LEU A 21 0.02 18.87 -15.80
CA LEU A 21 -0.19 18.31 -14.45
C LEU A 21 -1.63 17.83 -14.23
N ASN A 22 -2.57 18.40 -14.97
CA ASN A 22 -3.98 18.02 -14.87
C ASN A 22 -4.25 16.73 -15.63
N ASP A 23 -3.53 16.46 -16.70
CA ASP A 23 -3.67 15.25 -17.50
C ASP A 23 -3.44 13.97 -16.70
N ILE A 24 -2.67 14.01 -15.60
CA ILE A 24 -2.43 12.81 -14.79
C ILE A 24 -3.70 12.25 -14.18
N TYR A 25 -4.64 13.08 -13.74
CA TYR A 25 -5.89 12.62 -13.13
C TYR A 25 -6.83 11.95 -14.14
N PHE A 26 -6.70 12.26 -15.42
CA PHE A 26 -7.42 11.61 -16.51
C PHE A 26 -6.76 10.32 -16.98
N LYS A 27 -5.59 9.96 -16.44
CA LYS A 27 -5.03 8.62 -16.63
C LYS A 27 -5.81 7.61 -15.82
N LYS A 28 -5.81 6.37 -16.28
CA LYS A 28 -6.50 5.29 -15.59
C LYS A 28 -5.72 4.84 -14.36
N PHE A 29 -6.32 5.03 -13.18
CA PHE A 29 -5.80 4.55 -11.90
C PHE A 29 -6.60 3.34 -11.42
N SER A 30 -5.92 2.38 -10.80
CA SER A 30 -6.54 1.33 -10.00
C SER A 30 -6.20 1.55 -8.54
N ILE A 31 -7.21 1.88 -7.73
CA ILE A 31 -7.09 1.97 -6.28
C ILE A 31 -7.26 0.56 -5.72
N ILE A 32 -6.26 0.05 -5.02
CA ILE A 32 -6.20 -1.32 -4.49
C ILE A 32 -6.22 -1.26 -2.98
N ILE A 33 -7.25 -1.87 -2.39
CA ILE A 33 -7.49 -1.89 -0.94
C ILE A 33 -7.59 -3.35 -0.47
N PRO A 34 -6.59 -3.87 0.25
CA PRO A 34 -6.72 -5.14 0.94
C PRO A 34 -7.59 -4.96 2.19
N ALA A 35 -8.57 -5.82 2.39
CA ALA A 35 -9.49 -5.79 3.53
C ALA A 35 -9.54 -7.15 4.22
N TYR A 36 -9.26 -7.17 5.53
CA TYR A 36 -9.35 -8.37 6.38
C TYR A 36 -10.17 -8.05 7.64
N ASN A 37 -11.44 -8.44 7.66
CA ASN A 37 -12.37 -8.15 8.74
C ASN A 37 -12.50 -6.63 9.01
N GLU A 38 -12.91 -5.88 7.99
CA GLU A 38 -12.99 -4.41 7.98
C GLU A 38 -14.43 -3.87 7.96
N GLU A 39 -15.42 -4.69 8.32
CA GLU A 39 -16.86 -4.32 8.26
C GLU A 39 -17.17 -2.98 8.93
N LYS A 40 -16.46 -2.63 10.01
CA LYS A 40 -16.69 -1.40 10.77
C LYS A 40 -16.10 -0.14 10.11
N ARG A 41 -15.09 -0.31 9.25
CA ARG A 41 -14.28 0.81 8.73
C ARG A 41 -14.41 1.00 7.22
N ILE A 42 -14.66 -0.07 6.48
CA ILE A 42 -14.61 -0.07 5.02
C ILE A 42 -15.61 0.90 4.39
N VAL A 43 -16.80 1.07 4.98
CA VAL A 43 -17.84 1.98 4.48
C VAL A 43 -17.34 3.42 4.44
N ALA A 44 -16.73 3.89 5.53
CA ALA A 44 -16.25 5.28 5.63
C ALA A 44 -15.14 5.55 4.59
N THR A 45 -14.24 4.57 4.41
CA THR A 45 -13.16 4.66 3.42
C THR A 45 -13.70 4.69 1.99
N LEU A 46 -14.57 3.73 1.64
CA LEU A 46 -15.10 3.62 0.29
C LEU A 46 -16.01 4.78 -0.08
N SER A 47 -16.86 5.25 0.85
CA SER A 47 -17.78 6.35 0.57
C SER A 47 -17.05 7.61 0.10
N GLN A 48 -15.93 7.96 0.73
CA GLN A 48 -15.13 9.13 0.33
C GLN A 48 -14.58 8.98 -1.10
N ILE A 49 -14.01 7.81 -1.40
CA ILE A 49 -13.37 7.56 -2.70
C ILE A 49 -14.43 7.45 -3.80
N CYS A 50 -15.50 6.70 -3.55
CA CYS A 50 -16.58 6.50 -4.52
C CYS A 50 -17.26 7.82 -4.87
N HIS A 51 -17.55 8.66 -3.86
CA HIS A 51 -18.16 9.96 -4.07
C HIS A 51 -17.26 10.85 -4.93
N PHE A 52 -15.96 10.93 -4.60
CA PHE A 52 -15.00 11.68 -5.39
C PHE A 52 -14.94 11.23 -6.86
N ILE A 53 -14.85 9.92 -7.12
CA ILE A 53 -14.79 9.40 -8.50
C ILE A 53 -16.08 9.68 -9.26
N SER A 54 -17.24 9.55 -8.59
CA SER A 54 -18.55 9.84 -9.20
C SER A 54 -18.70 11.31 -9.61
N GLU A 55 -18.20 12.23 -8.79
CA GLU A 55 -18.26 13.68 -9.08
C GLU A 55 -17.27 14.11 -10.16
N THR A 56 -16.05 13.60 -10.11
CA THR A 56 -14.98 14.00 -11.03
C THR A 56 -15.05 13.28 -12.37
N LYS A 57 -15.72 12.13 -12.45
CA LYS A 57 -15.79 11.25 -13.62
C LYS A 57 -14.41 10.81 -14.13
N PHE A 58 -13.40 10.78 -13.25
CA PHE A 58 -12.10 10.26 -13.62
C PHE A 58 -12.19 8.77 -13.95
N PRO A 59 -11.41 8.26 -14.93
CA PRO A 59 -11.47 6.87 -15.38
C PRO A 59 -10.75 5.94 -14.39
N TRP A 60 -11.08 6.04 -13.11
CA TRP A 60 -10.48 5.28 -12.02
C TRP A 60 -11.34 4.08 -11.65
N GLU A 61 -10.72 3.02 -11.23
CA GLU A 61 -11.39 1.86 -10.65
C GLU A 61 -10.92 1.62 -9.22
N ILE A 62 -11.76 1.00 -8.42
CA ILE A 62 -11.44 0.57 -7.05
C ILE A 62 -11.54 -0.96 -7.02
N ILE A 63 -10.52 -1.62 -6.49
CA ILE A 63 -10.48 -3.07 -6.34
C ILE A 63 -10.25 -3.41 -4.87
N ILE A 64 -11.25 -4.02 -4.25
CA ILE A 64 -11.16 -4.49 -2.88
C ILE A 64 -10.79 -5.96 -2.88
N SER A 65 -9.65 -6.30 -2.27
CA SER A 65 -9.26 -7.69 -2.08
C SER A 65 -9.65 -8.14 -0.68
N VAL A 66 -10.77 -8.85 -0.57
CA VAL A 66 -11.39 -9.23 0.69
C VAL A 66 -10.87 -10.59 1.16
N ASP A 67 -10.28 -10.61 2.34
CA ASP A 67 -9.98 -11.80 3.14
C ASP A 67 -10.80 -11.73 4.45
N GLY A 68 -10.99 -12.86 5.12
CA GLY A 68 -11.76 -12.91 6.35
C GLY A 68 -13.19 -13.42 6.16
N ASN A 69 -14.01 -13.30 7.21
CA ASN A 69 -15.34 -13.90 7.30
C ASN A 69 -16.36 -13.05 8.07
N ASP A 70 -16.10 -11.75 8.18
CA ASP A 70 -17.07 -10.77 8.71
C ASP A 70 -17.97 -10.21 7.60
N GLY A 71 -18.75 -9.17 7.88
CA GLY A 71 -19.66 -8.51 6.95
C GLY A 71 -18.99 -7.66 5.87
N THR A 72 -17.65 -7.65 5.75
CA THR A 72 -16.93 -6.81 4.77
C THR A 72 -17.34 -7.11 3.32
N GLU A 73 -17.47 -8.39 2.98
CA GLU A 73 -17.82 -8.82 1.61
C GLU A 73 -19.20 -8.34 1.21
N GLU A 74 -20.19 -8.52 2.09
CA GLU A 74 -21.58 -8.13 1.88
C GLU A 74 -21.71 -6.61 1.69
N ILE A 75 -21.00 -5.85 2.51
CA ILE A 75 -20.94 -4.38 2.41
C ILE A 75 -20.39 -3.96 1.04
N VAL A 76 -19.27 -4.52 0.63
CA VAL A 76 -18.65 -4.17 -0.66
C VAL A 76 -19.56 -4.53 -1.82
N LYS A 77 -20.21 -5.69 -1.81
CA LYS A 77 -21.19 -6.11 -2.84
C LYS A 77 -22.38 -5.18 -2.93
N GLU A 78 -22.89 -4.68 -1.80
CA GLU A 78 -23.99 -3.72 -1.79
C GLU A 78 -23.56 -2.38 -2.41
N MET A 79 -22.38 -1.88 -2.05
CA MET A 79 -21.83 -0.66 -2.63
C MET A 79 -21.57 -0.78 -4.15
N MET A 80 -21.19 -1.95 -4.65
CA MET A 80 -21.00 -2.18 -6.09
C MET A 80 -22.28 -1.97 -6.91
N LYS A 81 -23.46 -2.13 -6.34
CA LYS A 81 -24.75 -1.84 -7.04
C LYS A 81 -24.88 -0.36 -7.37
N GLN A 82 -24.26 0.52 -6.59
CA GLN A 82 -24.32 1.97 -6.75
C GLN A 82 -23.12 2.52 -7.54
N PHE A 83 -21.96 1.84 -7.46
CA PHE A 83 -20.70 2.32 -8.02
C PHE A 83 -20.10 1.30 -8.99
N PRO A 84 -20.34 1.43 -10.32
CA PRO A 84 -19.90 0.45 -11.33
C PRO A 84 -18.38 0.31 -11.46
N PHE A 85 -17.62 1.30 -11.02
CA PHE A 85 -16.16 1.28 -11.01
C PHE A 85 -15.58 0.58 -9.77
N LEU A 86 -16.41 0.18 -8.81
CA LEU A 86 -16.02 -0.62 -7.65
C LEU A 86 -16.08 -2.11 -8.00
N ARG A 87 -15.01 -2.82 -7.72
CA ARG A 87 -14.88 -4.25 -7.95
C ARG A 87 -14.34 -4.92 -6.68
N PHE A 88 -14.62 -6.20 -6.50
CA PHE A 88 -13.97 -6.95 -5.45
C PHE A 88 -13.42 -8.28 -5.95
N ILE A 89 -12.46 -8.82 -5.22
CA ILE A 89 -11.95 -10.17 -5.38
C ILE A 89 -11.84 -10.83 -4.01
N LYS A 90 -12.41 -12.02 -3.89
CA LYS A 90 -12.36 -12.81 -2.65
C LYS A 90 -11.10 -13.65 -2.60
N GLY A 91 -10.44 -13.68 -1.44
CA GLY A 91 -9.38 -14.61 -1.15
C GLY A 91 -9.89 -15.88 -0.46
N ASN A 92 -9.06 -16.92 -0.47
CA ASN A 92 -9.35 -18.18 0.20
C ASN A 92 -8.74 -18.19 1.62
N GLY A 93 -9.36 -17.48 2.55
CA GLY A 93 -8.91 -17.32 3.93
C GLY A 93 -7.74 -16.33 4.09
N ARG A 94 -7.11 -16.34 5.29
CA ARG A 94 -6.04 -15.40 5.65
C ARG A 94 -4.72 -15.77 4.98
N ASN A 95 -4.43 -15.21 3.82
CA ASN A 95 -3.21 -15.45 3.05
C ASN A 95 -2.16 -14.32 3.11
N GLY A 96 -2.41 -13.33 3.96
CA GLY A 96 -1.53 -12.17 4.19
C GLY A 96 -1.76 -11.01 3.21
N LYS A 97 -1.44 -9.80 3.69
CA LYS A 97 -1.67 -8.53 2.98
C LYS A 97 -1.03 -8.50 1.60
N GLY A 98 0.20 -8.98 1.48
CA GLY A 98 0.91 -9.02 0.19
C GLY A 98 0.20 -9.87 -0.87
N ASN A 99 -0.42 -10.98 -0.45
CA ASN A 99 -1.21 -11.84 -1.35
C ASN A 99 -2.52 -11.17 -1.77
N ALA A 100 -3.19 -10.49 -0.82
CA ALA A 100 -4.41 -9.74 -1.12
C ALA A 100 -4.15 -8.66 -2.17
N ILE A 101 -3.07 -7.89 -2.02
CA ILE A 101 -2.69 -6.86 -3.00
C ILE A 101 -2.30 -7.51 -4.34
N LYS A 102 -1.53 -8.61 -4.33
CA LYS A 102 -1.16 -9.30 -5.57
C LYS A 102 -2.38 -9.71 -6.38
N ARG A 103 -3.39 -10.34 -5.76
CA ARG A 103 -4.64 -10.72 -6.45
C ARG A 103 -5.32 -9.52 -7.13
N ALA A 104 -5.35 -8.38 -6.44
CA ALA A 104 -5.93 -7.16 -7.00
C ALA A 104 -5.07 -6.59 -8.14
N VAL A 105 -3.74 -6.60 -8.01
CA VAL A 105 -2.80 -6.21 -9.07
C VAL A 105 -2.99 -7.06 -10.32
N ASP A 106 -3.23 -8.37 -10.17
CA ASP A 106 -3.40 -9.30 -11.29
C ASP A 106 -4.63 -8.95 -12.15
N ILE A 107 -5.70 -8.37 -11.58
CA ILE A 107 -6.94 -8.00 -12.28
C ILE A 107 -7.10 -6.49 -12.54
N ALA A 108 -6.19 -5.67 -12.04
CA ALA A 108 -6.24 -4.21 -12.20
C ALA A 108 -5.96 -3.81 -13.66
N ASN A 109 -6.64 -2.77 -14.15
CA ASN A 109 -6.53 -2.30 -15.53
C ASN A 109 -5.95 -0.89 -15.66
N GLY A 110 -5.56 -0.26 -14.55
CA GLY A 110 -4.96 1.06 -14.53
C GLY A 110 -3.52 1.08 -15.02
N SER A 111 -3.08 2.21 -15.54
CA SER A 111 -1.67 2.48 -15.86
C SER A 111 -0.87 2.85 -14.59
N TYR A 112 -1.59 3.22 -13.54
CA TYR A 112 -1.06 3.56 -12.22
C TYR A 112 -1.84 2.84 -11.15
N PHE A 113 -1.17 2.35 -10.12
CA PHE A 113 -1.79 1.70 -8.97
C PHE A 113 -1.63 2.58 -7.74
N ILE A 114 -2.71 2.71 -6.97
CA ILE A 114 -2.73 3.36 -5.66
C ILE A 114 -3.05 2.28 -4.64
N PHE A 115 -2.08 1.93 -3.80
CA PHE A 115 -2.34 1.06 -2.65
C PHE A 115 -2.81 1.91 -1.48
N MET A 116 -3.84 1.47 -0.80
CA MET A 116 -4.41 2.11 0.39
C MET A 116 -4.83 1.06 1.41
N ASP A 117 -4.75 1.42 2.70
CA ASP A 117 -5.35 0.63 3.77
C ASP A 117 -6.86 0.91 3.89
N ALA A 118 -7.60 -0.07 4.42
CA ALA A 118 -9.05 0.02 4.57
C ALA A 118 -9.50 0.92 5.74
N ASP A 119 -8.57 1.38 6.59
CA ASP A 119 -8.83 2.09 7.84
C ASP A 119 -8.86 3.61 7.72
N ASN A 120 -8.63 4.16 6.51
CA ASN A 120 -8.59 5.61 6.26
C ASN A 120 -7.58 6.37 7.16
N SER A 121 -6.52 5.71 7.60
CA SER A 121 -5.48 6.31 8.44
C SER A 121 -4.73 7.46 7.77
N ILE A 122 -4.66 7.47 6.44
CA ILE A 122 -4.28 8.60 5.61
C ILE A 122 -5.52 9.02 4.81
N ALA A 123 -5.96 10.26 4.98
CA ALA A 123 -7.13 10.77 4.29
C ALA A 123 -6.93 10.73 2.76
N PHE A 124 -7.97 10.39 2.01
CA PHE A 124 -7.90 10.29 0.55
C PHE A 124 -7.40 11.59 -0.12
N ARG A 125 -7.66 12.74 0.48
CA ARG A 125 -7.11 14.03 0.02
C ARG A 125 -5.58 14.04 -0.01
N GLU A 126 -4.92 13.42 0.96
CA GLU A 126 -3.44 13.33 0.99
C GLU A 126 -2.93 12.46 -0.17
N VAL A 127 -3.69 11.40 -0.51
CA VAL A 127 -3.40 10.56 -1.69
C VAL A 127 -3.51 11.39 -2.97
N LEU A 128 -4.59 12.15 -3.13
CA LEU A 128 -4.79 13.02 -4.29
C LEU A 128 -3.66 14.05 -4.44
N ASN A 129 -3.23 14.67 -3.33
CA ASN A 129 -2.11 15.61 -3.32
C ASN A 129 -0.77 14.99 -3.70
N ALA A 130 -0.64 13.66 -3.59
CA ALA A 130 0.57 12.93 -3.96
C ALA A 130 0.55 12.40 -5.42
N VAL A 131 -0.62 12.31 -6.05
CA VAL A 131 -0.77 11.79 -7.43
C VAL A 131 0.15 12.50 -8.45
N PRO A 132 0.31 13.83 -8.47
CA PRO A 132 1.18 14.48 -9.45
C PRO A 132 2.65 14.06 -9.37
N GLU A 133 3.12 13.63 -8.21
CA GLU A 133 4.52 13.22 -8.02
C GLU A 133 4.90 11.99 -8.87
N ILE A 134 3.92 11.17 -9.26
CA ILE A 134 4.17 9.96 -10.05
C ILE A 134 4.62 10.26 -11.49
N MET A 135 4.38 11.46 -12.00
CA MET A 135 4.78 11.82 -13.36
C MET A 135 6.30 11.74 -13.55
N ASN A 136 7.06 12.17 -12.54
CA ASN A 136 8.52 12.22 -12.58
C ASN A 136 9.20 11.10 -11.79
N ASN A 137 8.41 10.16 -11.25
CA ASN A 137 8.87 9.08 -10.40
C ASN A 137 8.15 7.78 -10.76
N ASP A 138 8.66 6.66 -10.27
CA ASP A 138 8.06 5.34 -10.55
C ASP A 138 7.29 4.81 -9.35
N VAL A 139 7.64 5.29 -8.14
CA VAL A 139 6.94 5.01 -6.89
C VAL A 139 6.93 6.25 -6.02
N VAL A 140 5.77 6.58 -5.48
CA VAL A 140 5.58 7.59 -4.44
C VAL A 140 5.07 6.89 -3.18
N ILE A 141 5.81 7.00 -2.08
CA ILE A 141 5.42 6.49 -0.76
C ILE A 141 4.84 7.65 0.04
N LEU A 142 3.66 7.46 0.62
CA LEU A 142 3.07 8.43 1.54
C LEU A 142 3.68 8.20 2.94
N GLU A 143 4.60 9.07 3.34
CA GLU A 143 5.46 8.92 4.50
C GLU A 143 4.82 9.52 5.75
N ARG A 144 4.84 8.78 6.88
CA ARG A 144 4.07 9.07 8.10
C ARG A 144 4.85 9.78 9.21
N TYR A 145 6.17 9.87 9.13
CA TYR A 145 7.03 10.25 10.27
C TYR A 145 7.56 11.69 10.23
N SER A 146 7.50 12.36 9.09
CA SER A 146 8.11 13.70 8.93
C SER A 146 7.21 14.86 9.36
N ILE A 147 5.90 14.63 9.52
CA ILE A 147 4.98 15.67 9.97
C ILE A 147 4.79 15.59 11.48
N ALA A 148 5.17 16.65 12.19
CA ALA A 148 5.11 16.72 13.65
C ALA A 148 3.70 16.58 14.24
N LYS A 149 2.64 16.85 13.46
CA LYS A 149 1.24 16.68 13.87
C LYS A 149 0.78 15.21 13.93
N ASN A 150 1.55 14.29 13.36
CA ASN A 150 1.22 12.88 13.37
C ASN A 150 1.44 12.31 14.78
N GLN A 151 0.36 11.90 15.43
CA GLN A 151 0.40 11.35 16.78
C GLN A 151 0.67 9.84 16.71
N ILE A 152 1.93 9.47 16.53
CA ILE A 152 2.35 8.08 16.57
C ILE A 152 2.88 7.79 17.99
N PRO A 153 2.41 6.72 18.67
CA PRO A 153 2.96 6.36 19.97
C PRO A 153 4.47 6.17 19.91
N PHE A 154 5.20 6.80 20.85
CA PHE A 154 6.67 6.84 20.83
C PHE A 154 7.33 5.47 20.68
N GLN A 155 6.83 4.46 21.40
CA GLN A 155 7.35 3.10 21.32
C GLN A 155 7.22 2.52 19.88
N ARG A 156 6.08 2.75 19.24
CA ARG A 156 5.84 2.29 17.87
C ARG A 156 6.72 3.03 16.86
N GLU A 157 6.88 4.32 17.05
CA GLU A 157 7.77 5.14 16.22
C GLU A 157 9.22 4.67 16.33
N LEU A 158 9.73 4.47 17.56
CA LEU A 158 11.09 3.99 17.79
C LEU A 158 11.35 2.64 17.13
N VAL A 159 10.43 1.69 17.29
CA VAL A 159 10.50 0.36 16.68
C VAL A 159 10.49 0.44 15.15
N SER A 160 9.56 1.19 14.58
CA SER A 160 9.47 1.39 13.13
C SER A 160 10.72 2.06 12.57
N ARG A 161 11.23 3.10 13.22
CA ARG A 161 12.47 3.77 12.80
C ARG A 161 13.68 2.85 12.89
N GLY A 162 13.78 2.06 13.96
CA GLY A 162 14.85 1.05 14.12
C GLY A 162 14.79 -0.01 13.02
N PHE A 163 13.60 -0.54 12.73
CA PHE A 163 13.41 -1.50 11.64
C PHE A 163 13.75 -0.89 10.26
N ASN A 164 13.28 0.32 9.98
CA ASN A 164 13.60 1.01 8.74
C ASN A 164 15.11 1.26 8.59
N LEU A 165 15.83 1.57 9.68
CA LEU A 165 17.27 1.69 9.67
C LEU A 165 17.97 0.36 9.30
N LEU A 166 17.50 -0.76 9.87
CA LEU A 166 18.00 -2.09 9.53
C LEU A 166 17.72 -2.44 8.06
N VAL A 167 16.53 -2.14 7.54
CA VAL A 167 16.22 -2.34 6.11
C VAL A 167 17.13 -1.51 5.22
N ARG A 168 17.34 -0.25 5.56
CA ARG A 168 18.22 0.65 4.80
C ARG A 168 19.65 0.16 4.75
N SER A 169 20.21 -0.26 5.90
CA SER A 169 21.59 -0.74 5.99
C SER A 169 21.79 -2.10 5.31
N THR A 170 20.82 -3.01 5.41
CA THR A 170 20.94 -4.38 4.88
C THR A 170 20.55 -4.52 3.42
N LEU A 171 19.51 -3.81 2.97
CA LEU A 171 18.99 -3.90 1.60
C LEU A 171 19.33 -2.67 0.74
N GLY A 172 19.88 -1.61 1.32
CA GLY A 172 20.27 -0.39 0.63
C GLY A 172 19.07 0.43 0.11
N ILE A 173 17.88 0.25 0.66
CA ILE A 173 16.66 0.99 0.30
C ILE A 173 16.73 2.37 0.97
N LYS A 174 16.78 3.46 0.20
CA LYS A 174 16.99 4.82 0.73
C LYS A 174 15.66 5.52 1.05
N VAL A 175 14.71 4.85 1.69
CA VAL A 175 13.45 5.44 2.15
C VAL A 175 13.32 5.33 3.67
N ARG A 176 12.54 6.23 4.28
CA ARG A 176 12.34 6.31 5.73
C ARG A 176 11.17 5.46 6.20
N ASP A 177 10.12 5.35 5.39
CA ASP A 177 8.90 4.60 5.69
C ASP A 177 8.68 3.47 4.68
N THR A 178 9.40 2.37 4.84
CA THR A 178 9.29 1.22 3.93
C THR A 178 7.96 0.47 4.07
N GLN A 179 7.26 0.64 5.21
CA GLN A 179 6.04 -0.11 5.55
C GLN A 179 4.77 0.74 5.49
N SER A 180 4.80 1.93 4.89
CA SER A 180 3.57 2.66 4.61
C SER A 180 2.66 1.82 3.70
N GLY A 181 1.40 1.61 4.10
CA GLY A 181 0.41 0.92 3.26
C GLY A 181 -0.03 1.74 2.05
N TYR A 182 0.28 3.03 2.03
CA TYR A 182 -0.13 3.97 0.99
C TYR A 182 1.01 4.25 0.03
N LYS A 183 0.85 3.81 -1.20
CA LYS A 183 1.86 3.96 -2.27
C LYS A 183 1.18 4.22 -3.60
N ILE A 184 1.77 5.06 -4.44
CA ILE A 184 1.37 5.25 -5.83
C ILE A 184 2.49 4.68 -6.69
N LEU A 185 2.17 3.81 -7.64
CA LEU A 185 3.14 3.08 -8.46
C LEU A 185 2.74 3.11 -9.93
N LYS A 186 3.71 3.16 -10.81
CA LYS A 186 3.49 2.81 -12.23
C LYS A 186 3.21 1.31 -12.34
N GLU A 187 2.23 0.96 -13.16
CA GLU A 187 1.75 -0.41 -13.37
C GLU A 187 2.90 -1.38 -13.69
N GLU A 188 3.79 -1.00 -14.60
CA GLU A 188 4.91 -1.85 -15.05
C GLU A 188 5.83 -2.27 -13.91
N TYR A 189 6.16 -1.36 -12.99
CA TYR A 189 7.00 -1.67 -11.83
C TYR A 189 6.28 -2.55 -10.81
N ALA A 190 5.00 -2.27 -10.56
CA ALA A 190 4.19 -3.07 -9.65
C ALA A 190 4.08 -4.51 -10.13
N ARG A 191 3.65 -4.75 -11.37
CA ARG A 191 3.50 -6.11 -11.92
C ARG A 191 4.83 -6.86 -11.98
N ARG A 192 5.89 -6.25 -12.49
CA ARG A 192 7.22 -6.89 -12.55
C ARG A 192 7.73 -7.24 -11.15
N ALA A 193 7.50 -6.40 -10.15
CA ALA A 193 7.89 -6.70 -8.78
C ALA A 193 7.06 -7.84 -8.20
N PHE A 194 5.72 -7.81 -8.30
CA PHE A 194 4.84 -8.85 -7.77
C PHE A 194 5.04 -10.22 -8.42
N ASN A 195 5.40 -10.28 -9.71
CA ASN A 195 5.76 -11.53 -10.39
C ASN A 195 6.99 -12.22 -9.79
N SER A 196 7.83 -11.47 -9.08
CA SER A 196 9.07 -11.99 -8.48
C SER A 196 9.04 -12.07 -6.94
N ILE A 197 7.98 -11.53 -6.29
CA ILE A 197 7.82 -11.57 -4.84
C ILE A 197 7.12 -12.87 -4.45
N THR A 198 7.72 -13.56 -3.47
CA THR A 198 7.14 -14.78 -2.86
C THR A 198 6.73 -14.56 -1.41
N VAL A 199 6.97 -13.35 -0.90
CA VAL A 199 6.62 -12.93 0.46
C VAL A 199 5.16 -12.49 0.45
N THR A 200 4.35 -13.04 1.35
CA THR A 200 2.90 -12.80 1.40
C THR A 200 2.43 -12.07 2.65
N ASN A 201 3.26 -12.04 3.70
CA ASN A 201 2.99 -11.36 4.96
C ASN A 201 3.21 -9.83 4.86
N THR A 202 3.22 -9.12 5.99
CA THR A 202 3.44 -7.67 6.07
C THR A 202 4.83 -7.22 5.59
N PHE A 203 5.81 -8.12 5.49
CA PHE A 203 7.12 -7.82 4.93
C PHE A 203 7.10 -7.60 3.40
N TYR A 204 5.98 -7.87 2.74
CA TYR A 204 5.83 -7.65 1.29
C TYR A 204 6.18 -6.22 0.86
N ASP A 205 5.89 -5.23 1.70
CA ASP A 205 6.20 -3.81 1.43
C ASP A 205 7.70 -3.59 1.20
N VAL A 206 8.52 -4.16 2.06
CA VAL A 206 9.99 -4.09 1.94
C VAL A 206 10.46 -4.86 0.70
N ALA A 207 9.89 -6.05 0.47
CA ALA A 207 10.22 -6.87 -0.69
C ALA A 207 9.87 -6.17 -2.00
N LEU A 208 8.70 -5.49 -2.05
CA LEU A 208 8.24 -4.69 -3.19
C LEU A 208 9.24 -3.57 -3.51
N LEU A 209 9.57 -2.75 -2.54
CA LEU A 209 10.52 -1.64 -2.73
C LEU A 209 11.92 -2.12 -3.12
N TYR A 210 12.38 -3.23 -2.55
CA TYR A 210 13.64 -3.85 -2.94
C TYR A 210 13.63 -4.29 -4.41
N LYS A 211 12.55 -4.95 -4.87
CA LYS A 211 12.43 -5.39 -6.25
C LYS A 211 12.34 -4.23 -7.22
N ILE A 212 11.55 -3.21 -6.91
CA ILE A 212 11.42 -2.00 -7.74
C ILE A 212 12.78 -1.30 -7.86
N ARG A 213 13.51 -1.15 -6.74
CA ARG A 213 14.87 -0.61 -6.77
C ARG A 213 15.81 -1.43 -7.66
N LYS A 214 15.74 -2.77 -7.62
CA LYS A 214 16.53 -3.65 -8.48
C LYS A 214 16.16 -3.53 -9.96
N LEU A 215 14.95 -3.11 -10.26
CA LEU A 215 14.49 -2.81 -11.62
C LEU A 215 14.91 -1.39 -12.09
N GLY A 216 15.62 -0.62 -11.25
CA GLY A 216 16.04 0.74 -11.57
C GLY A 216 14.97 1.80 -11.29
N GLY A 217 13.84 1.44 -10.65
CA GLY A 217 12.74 2.35 -10.37
C GLY A 217 13.12 3.48 -9.41
N LYS A 218 12.68 4.69 -9.74
CA LYS A 218 12.86 5.90 -8.94
C LYS A 218 11.79 5.99 -7.87
N ILE A 219 12.19 5.90 -6.60
CA ILE A 219 11.31 5.90 -5.43
C ILE A 219 11.49 7.21 -4.67
N ILE A 220 10.39 7.88 -4.37
CA ILE A 220 10.37 9.07 -3.52
C ILE A 220 9.38 8.89 -2.36
N GLU A 221 9.53 9.77 -1.36
CA GLU A 221 8.62 9.88 -0.22
C GLU A 221 7.93 11.23 -0.23
N LYS A 222 6.61 11.23 0.01
CA LYS A 222 5.78 12.43 0.21
C LYS A 222 5.28 12.41 1.65
N PRO A 223 5.71 13.36 2.51
CA PRO A 223 5.15 13.48 3.86
C PRO A 223 3.65 13.77 3.82
N VAL A 224 2.88 13.06 4.66
CA VAL A 224 1.42 13.20 4.73
C VAL A 224 0.91 13.24 6.16
N ILE A 225 -0.29 13.80 6.35
CA ILE A 225 -0.98 13.76 7.64
C ILE A 225 -1.50 12.34 7.84
N TYR A 226 -1.04 11.70 8.92
CA TYR A 226 -1.41 10.36 9.34
C TYR A 226 -2.19 10.41 10.65
N ARG A 227 -3.29 9.68 10.74
CA ARG A 227 -4.09 9.51 11.95
C ARG A 227 -3.92 8.07 12.43
N HIS A 228 -3.34 7.90 13.60
CA HIS A 228 -3.18 6.58 14.18
C HIS A 228 -4.52 6.05 14.68
N ASP A 229 -4.91 4.86 14.23
CA ASP A 229 -6.06 4.13 14.78
C ASP A 229 -5.66 3.48 16.13
N LEU A 230 -6.27 3.94 17.21
CA LEU A 230 -6.03 3.45 18.58
C LEU A 230 -6.57 2.04 18.80
N GLU A 231 -7.49 1.55 17.97
CA GLU A 231 -8.07 0.19 18.08
C GLU A 231 -7.19 -0.90 17.48
N SER A 232 -6.05 -0.55 16.91
CA SER A 232 -5.11 -1.50 16.31
C SER A 232 -4.48 -2.40 17.40
N LYS A 233 -4.96 -3.62 17.49
CA LYS A 233 -4.48 -4.68 18.43
C LYS A 233 -3.14 -5.27 18.00
N PHE A 234 -2.14 -4.44 17.70
CA PHE A 234 -0.82 -4.92 17.31
C PHE A 234 0.02 -5.29 18.52
N ASN A 235 0.42 -6.56 18.60
CA ASN A 235 1.44 -6.99 19.53
C ASN A 235 2.83 -6.61 18.99
N ILE A 236 3.37 -5.50 19.49
CA ILE A 236 4.63 -4.90 19.04
C ILE A 236 5.80 -5.91 19.05
N ILE A 237 5.88 -6.77 20.07
CA ILE A 237 6.99 -7.73 20.22
C ILE A 237 6.93 -8.81 19.14
N SER A 238 5.75 -9.38 18.88
CA SER A 238 5.60 -10.41 17.85
C SER A 238 5.88 -9.86 16.44
N GLU A 239 5.52 -8.59 16.21
CA GLU A 239 5.79 -7.92 14.93
C GLU A 239 7.27 -7.64 14.73
N ILE A 240 7.99 -7.15 15.74
CA ILE A 240 9.45 -6.93 15.69
C ILE A 240 10.17 -8.23 15.34
N LEU A 241 9.86 -9.30 16.06
CA LEU A 241 10.50 -10.61 15.84
C LEU A 241 10.17 -11.15 14.44
N GLY A 242 8.90 -11.09 14.03
CA GLY A 242 8.46 -11.54 12.72
C GLY A 242 9.09 -10.77 11.57
N GLN A 243 9.12 -9.45 11.67
CA GLN A 243 9.73 -8.58 10.65
C GLN A 243 11.26 -8.73 10.61
N GLY A 244 11.93 -8.83 11.78
CA GLY A 244 13.37 -9.06 11.86
C GLY A 244 13.79 -10.39 11.23
N LEU A 245 13.08 -11.47 11.56
CA LEU A 245 13.31 -12.80 10.96
C LEU A 245 13.03 -12.78 9.44
N SER A 246 11.99 -12.09 9.01
CA SER A 246 11.65 -11.95 7.58
C SER A 246 12.76 -11.19 6.83
N LEU A 247 13.32 -10.13 7.44
CA LEU A 247 14.43 -9.38 6.86
C LEU A 247 15.69 -10.24 6.72
N LEU A 248 16.08 -10.97 7.77
CA LEU A 248 17.24 -11.86 7.74
C LEU A 248 17.11 -12.93 6.66
N ALA A 249 15.96 -13.59 6.62
CA ALA A 249 15.68 -14.63 5.64
C ALA A 249 15.63 -14.07 4.21
N PHE A 250 15.02 -12.91 4.03
CA PHE A 250 15.02 -12.23 2.73
C PHE A 250 16.44 -11.85 2.29
N ARG A 251 17.25 -11.34 3.20
CA ARG A 251 18.66 -11.00 2.93
C ARG A 251 19.48 -12.23 2.58
N MET A 252 19.32 -13.33 3.33
CA MET A 252 19.99 -14.62 3.02
C MET A 252 19.61 -15.10 1.63
N ARG A 253 18.31 -15.10 1.29
CA ARG A 253 17.82 -15.55 -0.02
C ARG A 253 18.39 -14.75 -1.20
N HIS A 254 18.65 -13.47 -1.02
CA HIS A 254 19.23 -12.59 -2.03
C HIS A 254 20.76 -12.47 -1.90
N SER A 255 21.37 -13.33 -1.07
CA SER A 255 22.83 -13.44 -0.92
C SER A 255 23.42 -14.38 -1.98
N PRO A 256 24.64 -14.13 -2.49
CA PRO A 256 25.33 -15.07 -3.36
C PRO A 256 25.59 -16.44 -2.69
N PHE A 257 25.60 -16.45 -1.34
CA PHE A 257 25.78 -17.68 -0.56
C PHE A 257 24.53 -18.56 -0.43
N TYR A 258 23.36 -18.08 -0.86
CA TYR A 258 22.09 -18.84 -0.74
C TYR A 258 22.13 -20.21 -1.41
N LYS A 259 22.83 -20.35 -2.51
CA LYS A 259 22.99 -21.62 -3.23
C LYS A 259 23.70 -22.71 -2.41
N TYR A 260 24.52 -22.32 -1.43
CA TYR A 260 25.26 -23.25 -0.54
C TYR A 260 24.45 -23.67 0.70
N ILE A 261 23.31 -23.05 0.97
CA ILE A 261 22.45 -23.42 2.10
C ILE A 261 21.75 -24.76 1.78
N PRO A 262 21.86 -25.78 2.66
CA PRO A 262 21.19 -27.07 2.46
C PRO A 262 19.68 -26.93 2.24
N ARG A 263 19.12 -27.74 1.32
CA ARG A 263 17.67 -27.72 1.02
C ARG A 263 16.80 -27.86 2.26
N LYS A 264 17.15 -28.76 3.20
CA LYS A 264 16.42 -28.96 4.46
C LYS A 264 16.28 -27.67 5.30
N LEU A 265 17.31 -26.83 5.37
CA LEU A 265 17.26 -25.54 6.09
C LEU A 265 16.42 -24.50 5.33
N ARG A 266 16.49 -24.52 4.00
CA ARG A 266 15.64 -23.65 3.16
C ARG A 266 14.16 -24.00 3.33
N ASP A 267 13.84 -25.29 3.31
CA ASP A 267 12.46 -25.80 3.46
C ASP A 267 11.90 -25.59 4.86
N LEU A 268 12.75 -25.70 5.91
CA LEU A 268 12.36 -25.39 7.29
C LEU A 268 11.93 -23.93 7.44
N TYR A 269 12.67 -23.01 6.81
CA TYR A 269 12.30 -21.60 6.77
C TYR A 269 10.94 -21.41 6.10
N TYR A 270 10.72 -21.98 4.92
CA TYR A 270 9.45 -21.88 4.21
C TYR A 270 8.27 -22.45 4.99
N ARG A 271 8.46 -23.52 5.74
CA ARG A 271 7.38 -24.16 6.53
C ARG A 271 7.05 -23.37 7.80
N LYS A 272 8.06 -22.82 8.52
CA LYS A 272 7.86 -22.19 9.83
C LYS A 272 7.65 -20.67 9.76
N PHE A 273 8.28 -19.97 8.81
CA PHE A 273 8.34 -18.50 8.80
C PHE A 273 7.60 -17.84 7.64
N ARG A 274 6.98 -18.59 6.76
CA ARG A 274 6.15 -18.05 5.67
C ARG A 274 4.93 -17.27 6.18
N TRP A 275 4.49 -17.55 7.40
CA TRP A 275 3.26 -17.03 8.01
C TRP A 275 3.50 -15.95 9.07
N ILE A 276 4.74 -15.68 9.44
CA ILE A 276 5.13 -14.57 10.30
C ILE A 276 5.50 -13.39 9.41
#